data_304088bd74e4cfa318df35d897410893
#
_entry.id   304088bd74e4cfa318df35d897410893
#
_cell.length_a   1.000
_cell.length_b   1.000
_cell.length_c   1.000
_cell.angle_alpha   90.00
_cell.angle_beta   90.00
_cell.angle_gamma   90.00
#
_symmetry.space_group_name_H-M   'P 1'
#
loop_
_entity.id
_entity.type
_entity.pdbx_description
1 polymer ?
#
loop_
_entity_poly.entity_id
_entity_poly.type
_entity_poly.pdbx_seq_one_letter_code
_entity_poly.pdbx_strand_id
1 'polypeptide(L)'
;MTEHLCNSLGYSKQAYYKSLRADRGGEERERYVLSIVQDIRRDMPNLWVNKLWNMLGSNGLPVGRDWLYRLLHLHDLMIKQKKYRVITTDSRAWHRQFPNLVKGFRVTRPNQVWVSDITYLSTSAGFVYLSLVTDAYSRRITGWEVHPTLDSSGPVKALCRALATLPSNFSDKLVHHSDRGGQYCSSLYTGILKEHGIQVSVTQDGSPYDNGIAERVNGILKREWLNDMVLRDIDQARMQVERIIGIYNTRRPHMAIGLKVPDQAHRDKKELFARV
;
A
#
# COMPACT_ATOMS: atom_id res chain seq x y z
N MET A 1 -51.61 -12.80 -24.73
CA MET A 1 -50.94 -11.51 -24.91
C MET A 1 -49.43 -11.67 -25.11
N THR A 2 -48.68 -12.33 -24.22
CA THR A 2 -47.21 -12.52 -24.29
C THR A 2 -46.73 -13.29 -25.55
N GLU A 3 -47.48 -14.28 -25.99
CA GLU A 3 -47.13 -15.09 -27.15
C GLU A 3 -47.27 -14.34 -28.48
N HIS A 4 -48.28 -13.49 -28.60
CA HIS A 4 -48.47 -12.59 -29.74
C HIS A 4 -47.35 -11.54 -29.86
N LEU A 5 -46.96 -10.96 -28.72
CA LEU A 5 -45.85 -10.00 -28.64
C LEU A 5 -44.48 -10.66 -28.98
N CYS A 6 -44.23 -11.87 -28.47
CA CYS A 6 -43.01 -12.61 -28.81
C CYS A 6 -42.93 -12.91 -30.31
N ASN A 7 -44.02 -13.40 -30.89
CA ASN A 7 -44.08 -13.75 -32.32
C ASN A 7 -43.91 -12.51 -33.22
N SER A 8 -44.49 -11.36 -32.85
CA SER A 8 -44.32 -10.09 -33.61
C SER A 8 -42.89 -9.55 -33.55
N LEU A 9 -42.10 -9.91 -32.53
CA LEU A 9 -40.69 -9.53 -32.34
C LEU A 9 -39.69 -10.60 -32.80
N GLY A 10 -40.19 -11.72 -33.39
CA GLY A 10 -39.36 -12.82 -33.92
C GLY A 10 -38.76 -13.74 -32.84
N TYR A 11 -39.31 -13.73 -31.62
CA TYR A 11 -38.82 -14.57 -30.51
C TYR A 11 -39.85 -15.66 -30.15
N SER A 12 -39.36 -16.84 -29.76
CA SER A 12 -40.24 -17.83 -29.12
C SER A 12 -40.56 -17.48 -27.69
N LYS A 13 -41.73 -17.84 -27.19
CA LYS A 13 -42.13 -17.66 -25.79
C LYS A 13 -41.11 -18.29 -24.81
N GLN A 14 -40.51 -19.43 -25.21
CA GLN A 14 -39.47 -20.08 -24.41
C GLN A 14 -38.18 -19.24 -24.35
N ALA A 15 -37.76 -18.66 -25.48
CA ALA A 15 -36.60 -17.77 -25.53
C ALA A 15 -36.81 -16.53 -24.65
N TYR A 16 -38.00 -15.95 -24.66
CA TYR A 16 -38.37 -14.83 -23.80
C TYR A 16 -38.27 -15.17 -22.31
N TYR A 17 -38.89 -16.27 -21.85
CA TYR A 17 -38.79 -16.68 -20.43
C TYR A 17 -37.41 -17.15 -20.05
N LYS A 18 -36.62 -17.71 -20.95
CA LYS A 18 -35.20 -18.03 -20.72
C LYS A 18 -34.37 -16.77 -20.54
N SER A 19 -34.60 -15.75 -21.37
CA SER A 19 -33.96 -14.43 -21.23
C SER A 19 -34.30 -13.77 -19.86
N LEU A 20 -35.60 -13.74 -19.52
CA LEU A 20 -36.02 -13.17 -18.20
C LEU A 20 -35.39 -13.89 -17.00
N ARG A 21 -35.24 -15.23 -17.06
CA ARG A 21 -34.56 -15.97 -16.00
C ARG A 21 -33.05 -15.68 -15.97
N ALA A 22 -32.44 -15.58 -17.14
CA ALA A 22 -31.02 -15.19 -17.26
C ALA A 22 -30.77 -13.77 -16.74
N ASP A 23 -31.65 -12.82 -17.06
CA ASP A 23 -31.58 -11.42 -16.60
C ASP A 23 -31.72 -11.34 -15.07
N ARG A 24 -32.69 -12.05 -14.47
CA ARG A 24 -32.85 -12.10 -13.00
C ARG A 24 -31.62 -12.70 -12.31
N GLY A 25 -31.07 -13.80 -12.84
CA GLY A 25 -29.85 -14.40 -12.30
C GLY A 25 -28.63 -13.47 -12.47
N GLY A 26 -28.61 -12.69 -13.56
CA GLY A 26 -27.62 -11.64 -13.78
C GLY A 26 -27.69 -10.53 -12.72
N GLU A 27 -28.90 -10.00 -12.49
CA GLU A 27 -29.12 -8.94 -11.49
C GLU A 27 -28.81 -9.37 -10.05
N GLU A 28 -29.15 -10.61 -9.69
CA GLU A 28 -28.81 -11.16 -8.36
C GLU A 28 -27.30 -11.29 -8.17
N ARG A 29 -26.61 -11.77 -9.20
CA ARG A 29 -25.15 -11.86 -9.20
C ARG A 29 -24.50 -10.48 -9.11
N GLU A 30 -24.98 -9.49 -9.86
CA GLU A 30 -24.51 -8.12 -9.80
C GLU A 30 -24.67 -7.52 -8.42
N ARG A 31 -25.86 -7.62 -7.81
CA ARG A 31 -26.12 -7.16 -6.44
C ARG A 31 -25.20 -7.81 -5.43
N TYR A 32 -24.96 -9.12 -5.57
CA TYR A 32 -24.06 -9.84 -4.68
C TYR A 32 -22.60 -9.37 -4.81
N VAL A 33 -22.10 -9.21 -6.05
CA VAL A 33 -20.75 -8.67 -6.29
C VAL A 33 -20.62 -7.26 -5.74
N LEU A 34 -21.61 -6.40 -5.96
CA LEU A 34 -21.61 -5.03 -5.44
C LEU A 34 -21.57 -4.98 -3.92
N SER A 35 -22.31 -5.85 -3.24
CA SER A 35 -22.28 -5.91 -1.76
C SER A 35 -20.88 -6.28 -1.25
N ILE A 36 -20.21 -7.27 -1.88
CA ILE A 36 -18.84 -7.64 -1.51
C ILE A 36 -17.85 -6.50 -1.80
N VAL A 37 -18.01 -5.81 -2.93
CA VAL A 37 -17.16 -4.64 -3.25
C VAL A 37 -17.34 -3.54 -2.21
N GLN A 38 -18.57 -3.28 -1.76
CA GLN A 38 -18.85 -2.29 -0.71
C GLN A 38 -18.20 -2.71 0.62
N ASP A 39 -18.28 -3.98 1.00
CA ASP A 39 -17.62 -4.50 2.20
C ASP A 39 -16.10 -4.36 2.14
N ILE A 40 -15.48 -4.69 1.01
CA ILE A 40 -14.04 -4.49 0.81
C ILE A 40 -13.69 -2.99 0.93
N ARG A 41 -14.48 -2.11 0.32
CA ARG A 41 -14.24 -0.67 0.31
C ARG A 41 -14.51 0.02 1.64
N ARG A 42 -15.24 -0.58 2.54
CA ARG A 42 -15.37 -0.07 3.93
C ARG A 42 -14.01 0.01 4.62
N ASP A 43 -13.14 -0.95 4.35
CA ASP A 43 -11.77 -0.97 4.90
C ASP A 43 -10.72 -0.38 3.94
N MET A 44 -10.94 -0.47 2.65
CA MET A 44 -10.03 -0.02 1.57
C MET A 44 -10.77 0.88 0.58
N PRO A 45 -11.13 2.13 0.96
CA PRO A 45 -12.06 2.97 0.22
C PRO A 45 -11.63 3.26 -1.22
N ASN A 46 -10.33 3.45 -1.46
CA ASN A 46 -9.79 3.77 -2.76
C ASN A 46 -9.03 2.60 -3.41
N LEU A 47 -9.48 1.36 -3.17
CA LEU A 47 -8.88 0.18 -3.80
C LEU A 47 -9.30 0.08 -5.28
N TRP A 48 -8.31 0.04 -6.19
CA TRP A 48 -8.51 0.01 -7.65
C TRP A 48 -9.05 -1.31 -8.16
N VAL A 49 -9.76 -1.26 -9.31
CA VAL A 49 -10.47 -2.40 -9.93
C VAL A 49 -9.62 -3.65 -10.05
N ASN A 50 -8.36 -3.57 -10.48
CA ASN A 50 -7.48 -4.75 -10.63
C ASN A 50 -7.24 -5.49 -9.31
N LYS A 51 -7.16 -4.78 -8.19
CA LYS A 51 -6.99 -5.37 -6.87
C LYS A 51 -8.31 -5.93 -6.35
N LEU A 52 -9.43 -5.22 -6.57
CA LEU A 52 -10.77 -5.74 -6.29
C LEU A 52 -11.03 -7.03 -7.03
N TRP A 53 -10.74 -7.06 -8.35
CA TRP A 53 -10.86 -8.25 -9.18
C TRP A 53 -10.06 -9.44 -8.62
N ASN A 54 -8.80 -9.21 -8.24
CA ASN A 54 -7.96 -10.24 -7.62
C ASN A 54 -8.56 -10.74 -6.29
N MET A 55 -9.05 -9.84 -5.43
CA MET A 55 -9.66 -10.22 -4.15
C MET A 55 -10.96 -11.00 -4.33
N LEU A 56 -11.81 -10.62 -5.29
CA LEU A 56 -13.02 -11.37 -5.62
C LEU A 56 -12.69 -12.80 -6.05
N GLY A 57 -11.70 -12.95 -6.94
CA GLY A 57 -11.24 -14.27 -7.39
C GLY A 57 -10.67 -15.12 -6.25
N SER A 58 -9.88 -14.52 -5.36
CA SER A 58 -9.30 -15.20 -4.18
C SER A 58 -10.37 -15.61 -3.16
N ASN A 59 -11.51 -14.90 -3.11
CA ASN A 59 -12.65 -15.22 -2.25
C ASN A 59 -13.66 -16.20 -2.89
N GLY A 60 -13.27 -16.88 -3.97
CA GLY A 60 -14.11 -17.87 -4.63
C GLY A 60 -15.20 -17.26 -5.53
N LEU A 61 -15.11 -15.98 -5.86
CA LEU A 61 -16.05 -15.30 -6.75
C LEU A 61 -15.36 -14.85 -8.06
N PRO A 62 -15.05 -15.77 -8.98
CA PRO A 62 -14.39 -15.41 -10.23
C PRO A 62 -15.35 -14.63 -11.13
N VAL A 63 -15.01 -13.38 -11.42
CA VAL A 63 -15.70 -12.52 -12.38
C VAL A 63 -14.72 -12.04 -13.44
N GLY A 64 -15.22 -11.73 -14.64
CA GLY A 64 -14.39 -11.13 -15.69
C GLY A 64 -13.93 -9.72 -15.27
N ARG A 65 -12.66 -9.38 -15.48
CA ARG A 65 -12.13 -8.05 -15.13
C ARG A 65 -12.89 -6.91 -15.82
N ASP A 66 -13.15 -7.05 -17.10
CA ASP A 66 -13.81 -6.02 -17.91
C ASP A 66 -15.31 -5.93 -17.58
N TRP A 67 -15.92 -7.05 -17.18
CA TRP A 67 -17.28 -7.06 -16.66
C TRP A 67 -17.36 -6.30 -15.33
N LEU A 68 -16.44 -6.55 -14.39
CA LEU A 68 -16.35 -5.82 -13.12
C LEU A 68 -16.13 -4.32 -13.36
N TYR A 69 -15.26 -3.95 -14.31
CA TYR A 69 -15.03 -2.56 -14.66
C TYR A 69 -16.33 -1.87 -15.13
N ARG A 70 -17.10 -2.52 -16.05
CA ARG A 70 -18.37 -1.99 -16.53
C ARG A 70 -19.40 -1.87 -15.42
N LEU A 71 -19.50 -2.90 -14.55
CA LEU A 71 -20.41 -2.89 -13.41
C LEU A 71 -20.13 -1.71 -12.48
N LEU A 72 -18.87 -1.51 -12.10
CA LEU A 72 -18.47 -0.39 -11.22
C LEU A 72 -18.69 0.97 -11.88
N HIS A 73 -18.49 1.06 -13.19
CA HIS A 73 -18.76 2.28 -13.94
C HIS A 73 -20.27 2.59 -13.97
N LEU A 74 -21.10 1.58 -14.21
CA LEU A 74 -22.56 1.74 -14.26
C LEU A 74 -23.14 2.24 -12.93
N HIS A 75 -22.54 1.84 -11.81
CA HIS A 75 -22.96 2.22 -10.47
C HIS A 75 -22.19 3.42 -9.86
N ASP A 76 -21.47 4.21 -10.67
CA ASP A 76 -20.65 5.35 -10.21
C ASP A 76 -19.64 4.99 -9.10
N LEU A 77 -19.19 3.73 -9.08
CA LEU A 77 -18.23 3.21 -8.11
C LEU A 77 -16.77 3.26 -8.60
N MET A 78 -16.49 4.00 -9.68
CA MET A 78 -15.13 4.22 -10.16
C MET A 78 -14.39 5.23 -9.28
N ILE A 79 -13.13 4.91 -8.93
CA ILE A 79 -12.29 5.81 -8.14
C ILE A 79 -11.80 6.93 -9.04
N LYS A 80 -12.10 8.18 -8.66
CA LYS A 80 -11.60 9.38 -9.33
C LYS A 80 -10.20 9.71 -8.81
N GLN A 81 -9.23 9.85 -9.73
CA GLN A 81 -7.87 10.28 -9.35
C GLN A 81 -7.91 11.76 -8.94
N LYS A 82 -7.61 12.03 -7.67
CA LYS A 82 -7.37 13.41 -7.21
C LYS A 82 -5.90 13.77 -7.52
N LYS A 83 -5.68 14.94 -8.14
CA LYS A 83 -4.33 15.50 -8.31
C LYS A 83 -3.90 16.15 -7.00
N TYR A 84 -2.86 15.62 -6.36
CA TYR A 84 -2.28 16.21 -5.17
C TYR A 84 -1.01 16.98 -5.54
N ARG A 85 -0.84 18.17 -4.95
CA ARG A 85 0.38 18.95 -5.10
C ARG A 85 1.45 18.33 -4.22
N VAL A 86 2.56 17.93 -4.82
CA VAL A 86 3.73 17.41 -4.07
C VAL A 86 4.52 18.62 -3.59
N ILE A 87 4.74 18.72 -2.29
CA ILE A 87 5.69 19.67 -1.68
C ILE A 87 6.94 18.87 -1.39
N THR A 88 8.04 19.20 -2.06
CA THR A 88 9.34 18.56 -1.85
C THR A 88 10.17 19.41 -0.89
N THR A 89 10.82 18.77 0.08
CA THR A 89 11.82 19.37 0.93
C THR A 89 13.17 19.44 0.23
N ASP A 90 13.88 20.56 0.36
CA ASP A 90 15.23 20.74 -0.19
C ASP A 90 16.27 20.13 0.76
N SER A 91 16.90 19.02 0.34
CA SER A 91 17.87 18.24 1.12
C SER A 91 19.34 18.56 0.75
N ARG A 92 19.64 19.74 0.17
CA ARG A 92 20.98 20.07 -0.37
C ARG A 92 22.10 20.25 0.67
N ALA A 93 21.81 20.25 1.96
CA ALA A 93 22.73 20.76 3.01
C ALA A 93 23.63 19.70 3.69
N TRP A 94 23.53 18.39 3.37
CA TRP A 94 24.29 17.37 4.10
C TRP A 94 25.33 16.65 3.23
N HIS A 95 26.56 16.59 3.71
CA HIS A 95 27.70 15.94 3.06
C HIS A 95 27.47 14.41 2.92
N ARG A 96 28.14 13.81 1.91
CA ARG A 96 28.14 12.38 1.59
C ARG A 96 28.78 11.55 2.73
N GLN A 97 28.06 11.32 3.84
CA GLN A 97 28.58 10.53 4.96
C GLN A 97 28.49 9.02 4.72
N PHE A 98 27.48 8.55 3.95
CA PHE A 98 27.22 7.14 3.73
C PHE A 98 27.05 6.82 2.23
N PRO A 99 27.50 5.64 1.78
CA PRO A 99 27.37 5.23 0.39
C PRO A 99 25.93 4.82 0.04
N ASN A 100 25.62 4.79 -1.27
CA ASN A 100 24.43 4.10 -1.76
C ASN A 100 24.76 2.62 -2.01
N LEU A 101 24.35 1.74 -1.09
CA LEU A 101 24.60 0.29 -1.15
C LEU A 101 23.52 -0.47 -1.91
N VAL A 102 22.42 0.21 -2.30
CA VAL A 102 21.27 -0.45 -2.93
C VAL A 102 21.16 -0.18 -4.43
N LYS A 103 22.00 0.71 -4.98
CA LYS A 103 22.01 1.02 -6.41
C LYS A 103 22.32 -0.23 -7.22
N GLY A 104 21.35 -0.69 -8.02
CA GLY A 104 21.47 -1.92 -8.79
C GLY A 104 21.38 -3.22 -7.97
N PHE A 105 21.14 -3.12 -6.67
CA PHE A 105 21.03 -4.28 -5.81
C PHE A 105 19.70 -5.02 -6.07
N ARG A 106 19.78 -6.35 -6.24
CA ARG A 106 18.60 -7.20 -6.40
C ARG A 106 18.20 -7.82 -5.08
N VAL A 107 17.07 -7.37 -4.55
CA VAL A 107 16.53 -7.93 -3.31
C VAL A 107 15.84 -9.26 -3.61
N THR A 108 16.26 -10.33 -2.93
CA THR A 108 15.80 -11.71 -3.19
C THR A 108 15.05 -12.34 -2.03
N ARG A 109 15.12 -11.74 -0.84
CA ARG A 109 14.48 -12.24 0.38
C ARG A 109 14.05 -11.12 1.34
N PRO A 110 13.14 -11.40 2.27
CA PRO A 110 12.79 -10.46 3.33
C PRO A 110 13.99 -10.09 4.22
N ASN A 111 13.93 -8.92 4.81
CA ASN A 111 14.94 -8.38 5.74
C ASN A 111 16.37 -8.30 5.15
N GLN A 112 16.47 -8.12 3.84
CA GLN A 112 17.72 -7.87 3.14
C GLN A 112 17.98 -6.37 2.94
N VAL A 113 16.92 -5.63 2.63
CA VAL A 113 16.93 -4.17 2.52
C VAL A 113 15.67 -3.62 3.16
N TRP A 114 15.82 -2.71 4.08
CA TRP A 114 14.75 -1.84 4.56
C TRP A 114 14.88 -0.46 3.96
N VAL A 115 13.77 0.13 3.55
CA VAL A 115 13.71 1.50 3.04
C VAL A 115 12.87 2.36 3.97
N SER A 116 13.28 3.59 4.20
CA SER A 116 12.60 4.50 5.11
C SER A 116 12.37 5.86 4.49
N ASP A 117 11.24 6.46 4.88
CA ASP A 117 10.87 7.81 4.48
C ASP A 117 9.92 8.42 5.50
N ILE A 118 9.90 9.75 5.57
CA ILE A 118 9.00 10.53 6.42
C ILE A 118 8.00 11.26 5.54
N THR A 119 6.74 11.23 5.93
CA THR A 119 5.72 12.05 5.29
C THR A 119 4.89 12.79 6.33
N TYR A 120 4.40 13.98 5.98
CA TYR A 120 3.51 14.73 6.86
C TYR A 120 2.05 14.33 6.63
N LEU A 121 1.27 14.39 7.70
CA LEU A 121 -0.18 14.27 7.71
C LEU A 121 -0.77 15.56 8.25
N SER A 122 -1.82 16.05 7.59
CA SER A 122 -2.58 17.20 8.07
C SER A 122 -3.61 16.76 9.09
N THR A 123 -3.63 17.44 10.24
CA THR A 123 -4.71 17.30 11.24
C THR A 123 -5.36 18.67 11.46
N SER A 124 -6.51 18.70 12.13
CA SER A 124 -7.14 19.96 12.51
C SER A 124 -6.30 20.77 13.51
N ALA A 125 -5.41 20.09 14.25
CA ALA A 125 -4.47 20.70 15.21
C ALA A 125 -3.10 21.06 14.60
N GLY A 126 -2.90 20.89 13.28
CA GLY A 126 -1.64 21.16 12.59
C GLY A 126 -1.05 19.91 11.92
N PHE A 127 0.22 20.00 11.51
CA PHE A 127 0.90 18.87 10.88
C PHE A 127 1.49 17.91 11.91
N VAL A 128 1.43 16.62 11.60
CA VAL A 128 2.15 15.54 12.26
C VAL A 128 2.94 14.74 11.24
N TYR A 129 3.95 14.01 11.66
CA TYR A 129 4.92 13.34 10.79
C TYR A 129 4.84 11.85 10.96
N LEU A 130 4.62 11.14 9.85
CA LEU A 130 4.60 9.68 9.79
C LEU A 130 5.94 9.19 9.24
N SER A 131 6.70 8.49 10.08
CA SER A 131 7.91 7.78 9.71
C SER A 131 7.58 6.32 9.43
N LEU A 132 8.06 5.78 8.30
CA LEU A 132 7.86 4.37 7.92
C LEU A 132 9.20 3.68 7.72
N VAL A 133 9.26 2.42 8.12
CA VAL A 133 10.30 1.45 7.74
C VAL A 133 9.62 0.33 6.98
N THR A 134 10.02 0.10 5.74
CA THR A 134 9.40 -0.84 4.81
C THR A 134 10.42 -1.86 4.31
N ASP A 135 10.09 -3.11 4.36
CA ASP A 135 10.86 -4.17 3.74
C ASP A 135 10.78 -4.09 2.21
N ALA A 136 11.93 -3.94 1.56
CA ALA A 136 11.99 -3.70 0.12
C ALA A 136 11.57 -4.92 -0.72
N TYR A 137 11.69 -6.14 -0.19
CA TYR A 137 11.26 -7.35 -0.86
C TYR A 137 9.73 -7.52 -0.83
N SER A 138 9.18 -7.57 0.36
CA SER A 138 7.76 -7.90 0.59
C SER A 138 6.83 -6.70 0.52
N ARG A 139 7.36 -5.48 0.55
CA ARG A 139 6.59 -4.23 0.72
C ARG A 139 5.90 -4.12 2.09
N ARG A 140 6.21 -5.00 3.03
CA ARG A 140 5.68 -4.98 4.39
C ARG A 140 6.21 -3.77 5.14
N ILE A 141 5.32 -3.02 5.77
CA ILE A 141 5.70 -1.98 6.72
C ILE A 141 6.06 -2.70 8.02
N THR A 142 7.36 -2.69 8.36
CA THR A 142 7.91 -3.37 9.53
C THR A 142 7.94 -2.48 10.76
N GLY A 143 8.05 -1.16 10.56
CA GLY A 143 8.02 -0.19 11.64
C GLY A 143 7.40 1.12 11.20
N TRP A 144 6.77 1.82 12.14
CA TRP A 144 6.14 3.12 11.90
C TRP A 144 6.01 3.92 13.18
N GLU A 145 5.93 5.25 13.05
CA GLU A 145 5.60 6.16 14.14
C GLU A 145 4.95 7.42 13.61
N VAL A 146 3.91 7.91 14.32
CA VAL A 146 3.36 9.26 14.12
C VAL A 146 3.87 10.16 15.21
N HIS A 147 4.64 11.20 14.83
CA HIS A 147 5.34 12.11 15.75
C HIS A 147 4.90 13.55 15.54
N PRO A 148 4.82 14.39 16.59
CA PRO A 148 4.39 15.79 16.46
C PRO A 148 5.45 16.68 15.79
N THR A 149 6.71 16.29 15.82
CA THR A 149 7.84 17.07 15.27
C THR A 149 8.62 16.30 14.22
N LEU A 150 9.32 17.03 13.35
CA LEU A 150 10.17 16.47 12.29
C LEU A 150 11.62 16.29 12.81
N ASP A 151 11.80 15.81 14.01
CA ASP A 151 13.11 15.44 14.55
C ASP A 151 13.43 13.95 14.36
N SER A 152 14.60 13.51 14.84
CA SER A 152 15.03 12.11 14.69
C SER A 152 14.30 11.14 15.62
N SER A 153 13.55 11.60 16.62
CA SER A 153 12.87 10.71 17.58
C SER A 153 11.73 9.91 16.95
N GLY A 154 10.99 10.49 15.99
CA GLY A 154 9.99 9.78 15.21
C GLY A 154 10.58 8.61 14.43
N PRO A 155 11.54 8.84 13.53
CA PRO A 155 12.25 7.76 12.82
C PRO A 155 12.89 6.72 13.74
N VAL A 156 13.49 7.13 14.86
CA VAL A 156 14.07 6.21 15.84
C VAL A 156 13.02 5.26 16.41
N LYS A 157 11.86 5.77 16.82
CA LYS A 157 10.77 4.91 17.31
C LYS A 157 10.26 3.96 16.23
N ALA A 158 10.14 4.42 14.98
CA ALA A 158 9.78 3.57 13.85
C ALA A 158 10.84 2.47 13.63
N LEU A 159 12.13 2.80 13.71
CA LEU A 159 13.22 1.83 13.61
C LEU A 159 13.18 0.80 14.75
N CYS A 160 13.00 1.23 15.98
CA CYS A 160 12.90 0.32 17.15
C CYS A 160 11.73 -0.67 16.97
N ARG A 161 10.58 -0.21 16.47
CA ARG A 161 9.45 -1.12 16.14
C ARG A 161 9.82 -2.11 15.04
N ALA A 162 10.55 -1.66 14.00
CA ALA A 162 11.00 -2.54 12.93
C ALA A 162 11.96 -3.60 13.45
N LEU A 163 12.94 -3.22 14.27
CA LEU A 163 13.90 -4.11 14.91
C LEU A 163 13.21 -5.18 15.75
N ALA A 164 12.17 -4.81 16.48
CA ALA A 164 11.38 -5.76 17.28
C ALA A 164 10.65 -6.82 16.43
N THR A 165 10.53 -6.64 15.10
CA THR A 165 9.96 -7.67 14.20
C THR A 165 10.98 -8.69 13.71
N LEU A 166 12.27 -8.44 13.91
CA LEU A 166 13.32 -9.39 13.53
C LEU A 166 13.32 -10.60 14.47
N PRO A 167 13.60 -11.80 13.94
CA PRO A 167 13.83 -12.97 14.78
C PRO A 167 14.96 -12.71 15.78
N SER A 168 14.88 -13.26 16.99
CA SER A 168 15.92 -13.10 18.02
C SER A 168 17.29 -13.64 17.60
N ASN A 169 17.33 -14.59 16.67
CA ASN A 169 18.55 -15.17 16.10
C ASN A 169 18.89 -14.58 14.72
N PHE A 170 18.38 -13.40 14.39
CA PHE A 170 18.66 -12.77 13.11
C PHE A 170 20.14 -12.38 13.01
N SER A 171 20.85 -12.97 12.07
CA SER A 171 22.30 -12.75 11.85
C SER A 171 22.61 -12.38 10.39
N ASP A 172 21.60 -12.29 9.55
CA ASP A 172 21.78 -11.97 8.13
C ASP A 172 22.15 -10.49 7.93
N LYS A 173 22.85 -10.22 6.82
CA LYS A 173 23.17 -8.85 6.44
C LYS A 173 21.90 -8.11 6.04
N LEU A 174 21.59 -7.03 6.77
CA LEU A 174 20.51 -6.09 6.49
C LEU A 174 21.09 -4.73 6.16
N VAL A 175 20.59 -4.13 5.09
CA VAL A 175 20.89 -2.75 4.69
C VAL A 175 19.67 -1.88 4.99
N HIS A 176 19.88 -0.79 5.70
CA HIS A 176 18.87 0.26 5.87
C HIS A 176 19.15 1.40 4.91
N HIS A 177 18.20 1.73 4.05
CA HIS A 177 18.32 2.77 3.04
C HIS A 177 17.28 3.87 3.25
N SER A 178 17.71 5.13 3.16
CA SER A 178 16.84 6.31 3.25
C SER A 178 17.32 7.42 2.33
N ASP A 179 16.56 8.51 2.28
CA ASP A 179 17.05 9.78 1.76
C ASP A 179 18.15 10.37 2.68
N ARG A 180 18.72 11.50 2.27
CA ARG A 180 19.76 12.23 3.05
C ARG A 180 19.18 13.10 4.15
N GLY A 181 17.95 12.87 4.61
CA GLY A 181 17.37 13.63 5.69
C GLY A 181 18.25 13.61 6.95
N GLY A 182 18.42 14.76 7.60
CA GLY A 182 19.24 14.89 8.81
C GLY A 182 18.79 13.95 9.92
N GLN A 183 17.52 13.55 9.92
CA GLN A 183 16.93 12.60 10.86
C GLN A 183 17.57 11.21 10.74
N TYR A 184 17.77 10.71 9.52
CA TYR A 184 18.37 9.41 9.23
C TYR A 184 19.89 9.39 9.34
N CYS A 185 20.53 10.57 9.15
CA CYS A 185 21.98 10.74 9.29
C CYS A 185 22.40 11.09 10.71
N SER A 186 21.46 11.27 11.65
CA SER A 186 21.76 11.61 13.04
C SER A 186 22.57 10.51 13.72
N SER A 187 23.46 10.90 14.68
CA SER A 187 24.26 9.95 15.45
C SER A 187 23.39 8.96 16.25
N LEU A 188 22.25 9.43 16.75
CA LEU A 188 21.27 8.58 17.44
C LEU A 188 20.74 7.48 16.54
N TYR A 189 20.27 7.84 15.34
CA TYR A 189 19.68 6.86 14.39
C TYR A 189 20.73 5.88 13.88
N THR A 190 21.87 6.38 13.41
CA THR A 190 22.96 5.56 12.87
C THR A 190 23.66 4.74 13.95
N GLY A 191 23.68 5.21 15.20
CA GLY A 191 24.16 4.46 16.37
C GLY A 191 23.35 3.18 16.58
N ILE A 192 22.02 3.27 16.59
CA ILE A 192 21.13 2.11 16.73
C ILE A 192 21.34 1.11 15.58
N LEU A 193 21.46 1.58 14.34
CA LEU A 193 21.73 0.70 13.20
C LEU A 193 23.06 -0.06 13.38
N LYS A 194 24.13 0.63 13.82
CA LYS A 194 25.44 0.00 14.09
C LYS A 194 25.39 -1.03 15.21
N GLU A 195 24.72 -0.72 16.31
CA GLU A 195 24.53 -1.66 17.44
C GLU A 195 23.88 -2.97 17.02
N HIS A 196 23.01 -2.91 16.01
CA HIS A 196 22.33 -4.09 15.46
C HIS A 196 23.03 -4.66 14.21
N GLY A 197 24.25 -4.23 13.88
CA GLY A 197 25.00 -4.73 12.72
C GLY A 197 24.38 -4.38 11.36
N ILE A 198 23.48 -3.38 11.30
CA ILE A 198 22.77 -2.99 10.09
C ILE A 198 23.58 -1.94 9.32
N GLN A 199 23.78 -2.18 8.03
CA GLN A 199 24.52 -1.27 7.16
C GLN A 199 23.69 -0.04 6.80
N VAL A 200 24.30 1.14 6.91
CA VAL A 200 23.65 2.41 6.55
C VAL A 200 23.88 2.71 5.07
N SER A 201 22.83 3.02 4.36
CA SER A 201 22.83 3.41 2.95
C SER A 201 21.95 4.65 2.76
N VAL A 202 22.39 5.60 1.94
CA VAL A 202 21.61 6.80 1.62
C VAL A 202 21.62 7.07 0.12
N THR A 203 20.60 7.78 -0.37
CA THR A 203 20.55 8.25 -1.76
C THR A 203 21.75 9.14 -2.07
N GLN A 204 22.29 9.08 -3.31
CA GLN A 204 23.53 9.82 -3.66
C GLN A 204 23.24 11.12 -4.42
N ASP A 205 22.40 11.09 -5.42
CA ASP A 205 22.28 12.19 -6.39
C ASP A 205 20.96 12.95 -6.31
N GLY A 206 20.16 12.74 -5.23
CA GLY A 206 18.82 13.31 -5.10
C GLY A 206 17.87 12.78 -6.19
N SER A 207 18.22 11.65 -6.82
CA SER A 207 17.38 10.99 -7.81
C SER A 207 16.08 10.51 -7.12
N PRO A 208 14.91 10.89 -7.65
CA PRO A 208 13.64 10.39 -7.13
C PRO A 208 13.51 8.86 -7.18
N TYR A 209 14.36 8.20 -7.95
CA TYR A 209 14.35 6.75 -8.12
C TYR A 209 15.09 6.02 -7.00
N ASP A 210 15.98 6.72 -6.29
CA ASP A 210 16.85 6.08 -5.29
C ASP A 210 16.10 5.64 -4.02
N ASN A 211 14.94 6.27 -3.67
CA ASN A 211 14.08 5.87 -2.55
C ASN A 211 12.62 5.58 -3.00
N GLY A 212 12.45 5.21 -4.26
CA GLY A 212 11.13 5.08 -4.90
C GLY A 212 10.19 4.06 -4.26
N ILE A 213 10.71 3.06 -3.52
CA ILE A 213 9.87 2.10 -2.78
C ILE A 213 9.21 2.77 -1.58
N ALA A 214 9.98 3.50 -0.76
CA ALA A 214 9.48 4.16 0.44
C ALA A 214 8.47 5.27 0.06
N GLU A 215 8.81 6.10 -0.92
CA GLU A 215 7.90 7.12 -1.48
C GLU A 215 6.60 6.50 -2.01
N ARG A 216 6.72 5.35 -2.70
CA ARG A 216 5.54 4.65 -3.23
C ARG A 216 4.64 4.15 -2.12
N VAL A 217 5.17 3.60 -1.04
CA VAL A 217 4.39 3.12 0.11
C VAL A 217 3.69 4.29 0.80
N ASN A 218 4.40 5.39 1.08
CA ASN A 218 3.82 6.63 1.60
C ASN A 218 2.67 7.14 0.69
N GLY A 219 2.92 7.18 -0.61
CA GLY A 219 1.93 7.59 -1.60
C GLY A 219 0.69 6.66 -1.64
N ILE A 220 0.85 5.37 -1.37
CA ILE A 220 -0.26 4.42 -1.28
C ILE A 220 -1.11 4.72 -0.04
N LEU A 221 -0.50 4.82 1.15
CA LEU A 221 -1.23 5.11 2.39
C LEU A 221 -2.00 6.43 2.29
N LYS A 222 -1.35 7.47 1.76
CA LYS A 222 -2.00 8.76 1.54
C LYS A 222 -3.18 8.67 0.57
N ARG A 223 -2.98 8.12 -0.62
CA ARG A 223 -4.01 8.12 -1.67
C ARG A 223 -5.14 7.14 -1.43
N GLU A 224 -4.85 6.00 -0.81
CA GLU A 224 -5.89 4.98 -0.63
C GLU A 224 -6.70 5.19 0.66
N TRP A 225 -6.18 5.99 1.64
CA TRP A 225 -6.86 6.24 2.91
C TRP A 225 -6.73 7.68 3.42
N LEU A 226 -5.50 8.11 3.77
CA LEU A 226 -5.26 9.25 4.65
C LEU A 226 -5.70 10.60 4.09
N ASN A 227 -5.60 10.80 2.78
CA ASN A 227 -5.96 12.07 2.16
C ASN A 227 -7.48 12.37 2.17
N ASP A 228 -8.30 11.35 2.35
CA ASP A 228 -9.76 11.49 2.39
C ASP A 228 -10.29 11.51 3.84
N MET A 229 -9.39 11.40 4.84
CA MET A 229 -9.73 11.42 6.25
C MET A 229 -9.57 12.83 6.84
N VAL A 230 -10.50 13.22 7.68
CA VAL A 230 -10.35 14.38 8.56
C VAL A 230 -9.78 13.88 9.89
N LEU A 231 -8.50 14.13 10.11
CA LEU A 231 -7.81 13.78 11.35
C LEU A 231 -7.88 14.98 12.30
N ARG A 232 -8.33 14.79 13.55
CA ARG A 232 -8.46 15.88 14.54
C ARG A 232 -7.10 16.26 15.13
N ASP A 233 -6.38 15.25 15.60
CA ASP A 233 -5.16 15.39 16.39
C ASP A 233 -4.20 14.21 16.13
N ILE A 234 -3.06 14.21 16.84
CA ILE A 234 -2.04 13.18 16.72
C ILE A 234 -2.51 11.79 17.19
N ASP A 235 -3.37 11.72 18.20
CA ASP A 235 -3.79 10.45 18.76
C ASP A 235 -4.77 9.75 17.80
N GLN A 236 -5.67 10.53 17.19
CA GLN A 236 -6.50 10.01 16.12
C GLN A 236 -5.65 9.61 14.89
N ALA A 237 -4.62 10.40 14.54
CA ALA A 237 -3.71 10.06 13.46
C ALA A 237 -2.99 8.72 13.74
N ARG A 238 -2.49 8.50 14.95
CA ARG A 238 -1.86 7.22 15.37
C ARG A 238 -2.80 6.05 15.25
N MET A 239 -4.00 6.18 15.79
CA MET A 239 -5.03 5.12 15.74
C MET A 239 -5.39 4.75 14.29
N GLN A 240 -5.60 5.74 13.42
CA GLN A 240 -5.92 5.48 12.01
C GLN A 240 -4.72 4.89 11.25
N VAL A 241 -3.51 5.38 11.46
CA VAL A 241 -2.30 4.84 10.84
C VAL A 241 -2.07 3.38 11.25
N GLU A 242 -2.24 3.05 12.52
CA GLU A 242 -2.14 1.67 13.03
C GLU A 242 -3.13 0.74 12.31
N ARG A 243 -4.40 1.13 12.26
CA ARG A 243 -5.45 0.38 11.57
C ARG A 243 -5.12 0.21 10.08
N ILE A 244 -4.71 1.29 9.40
CA ILE A 244 -4.40 1.30 7.97
C ILE A 244 -3.20 0.40 7.67
N ILE A 245 -2.12 0.47 8.47
CA ILE A 245 -0.93 -0.39 8.30
C ILE A 245 -1.28 -1.85 8.52
N GLY A 246 -2.13 -2.15 9.51
CA GLY A 246 -2.67 -3.50 9.70
C GLY A 246 -3.37 -4.02 8.43
N ILE A 247 -4.29 -3.25 7.85
CA ILE A 247 -5.00 -3.60 6.61
C ILE A 247 -4.02 -3.70 5.43
N TYR A 248 -3.10 -2.75 5.30
CA TYR A 248 -2.10 -2.72 4.24
C TYR A 248 -1.24 -4.00 4.25
N ASN A 249 -0.74 -4.41 5.41
CA ASN A 249 0.13 -5.57 5.55
C ASN A 249 -0.61 -6.90 5.35
N THR A 250 -1.86 -7.01 5.86
CA THR A 250 -2.55 -8.31 5.97
C THR A 250 -3.61 -8.57 4.90
N ARG A 251 -4.14 -7.51 4.26
CA ARG A 251 -5.33 -7.66 3.38
C ARG A 251 -5.17 -7.02 2.01
N ARG A 252 -4.30 -6.00 1.88
CA ARG A 252 -4.19 -5.24 0.64
C ARG A 252 -3.27 -5.92 -0.38
N PRO A 253 -3.76 -6.33 -1.57
CA PRO A 253 -2.90 -6.86 -2.63
C PRO A 253 -1.93 -5.78 -3.16
N HIS A 254 -0.68 -6.17 -3.42
CA HIS A 254 0.35 -5.24 -3.92
C HIS A 254 0.89 -5.69 -5.28
N MET A 255 0.74 -4.84 -6.32
CA MET A 255 1.09 -5.20 -7.71
C MET A 255 2.57 -5.56 -7.86
N ALA A 256 3.48 -4.84 -7.18
CA ALA A 256 4.92 -5.07 -7.29
C ALA A 256 5.40 -6.44 -6.73
N ILE A 257 4.53 -7.16 -6.04
CA ILE A 257 4.79 -8.50 -5.49
C ILE A 257 3.77 -9.53 -6.00
N GLY A 258 3.29 -9.35 -7.23
CA GLY A 258 2.39 -10.29 -7.89
C GLY A 258 1.00 -10.37 -7.28
N LEU A 259 0.46 -9.24 -6.79
CA LEU A 259 -0.84 -9.15 -6.12
C LEU A 259 -0.96 -9.95 -4.81
N LYS A 260 0.14 -10.45 -4.25
CA LYS A 260 0.17 -10.97 -2.89
C LYS A 260 -0.03 -9.84 -1.88
N VAL A 261 -0.45 -10.17 -0.67
CA VAL A 261 -0.41 -9.21 0.46
C VAL A 261 0.99 -9.18 1.07
N PRO A 262 1.45 -8.04 1.61
CA PRO A 262 2.81 -7.88 2.12
C PRO A 262 3.23 -8.94 3.16
N ASP A 263 2.35 -9.28 4.11
CA ASP A 263 2.65 -10.30 5.13
C ASP A 263 2.82 -11.71 4.53
N GLN A 264 2.04 -12.04 3.51
CA GLN A 264 2.20 -13.31 2.80
C GLN A 264 3.54 -13.33 2.06
N ALA A 265 3.86 -12.27 1.31
CA ALA A 265 5.13 -12.15 0.60
C ALA A 265 6.34 -12.17 1.55
N HIS A 266 6.19 -11.62 2.76
CA HIS A 266 7.26 -11.61 3.78
C HIS A 266 7.54 -13.00 4.38
N ARG A 267 6.51 -13.85 4.45
CA ARG A 267 6.64 -15.24 4.95
C ARG A 267 7.03 -16.25 3.88
N ASP A 268 6.67 -15.98 2.62
CA ASP A 268 6.96 -16.87 1.51
C ASP A 268 8.45 -16.89 1.20
N LYS A 269 9.04 -18.08 1.19
CA LYS A 269 10.45 -18.31 0.79
C LYS A 269 10.64 -18.38 -0.74
N LYS A 270 9.57 -18.25 -1.54
CA LYS A 270 9.66 -18.27 -3.01
C LYS A 270 10.19 -16.94 -3.51
N GLU A 271 11.18 -17.00 -4.42
CA GLU A 271 11.77 -15.82 -5.03
C GLU A 271 10.72 -14.92 -5.68
N LEU A 272 10.58 -13.72 -5.15
CA LEU A 272 9.91 -12.59 -5.78
C LEU A 272 11.03 -11.68 -6.32
N PHE A 273 10.98 -11.28 -7.58
CA PHE A 273 11.98 -10.38 -8.14
C PHE A 273 11.61 -8.93 -7.80
N ALA A 274 12.25 -8.35 -6.80
CA ALA A 274 12.13 -6.93 -6.49
C ALA A 274 13.45 -6.19 -6.78
N ARG A 275 13.38 -5.13 -7.59
CA ARG A 275 14.48 -4.17 -7.74
C ARG A 275 14.24 -2.99 -6.80
N VAL A 276 15.27 -2.52 -6.15
CA VAL A 276 15.25 -1.31 -5.31
C VAL A 276 15.51 -0.08 -6.17
#